data_42393efafe9abd2885de66c16d4799f5
#
_entry.id   42393efafe9abd2885de66c16d4799f5
#
_cell.length_a   1.000
_cell.length_b   1.000
_cell.length_c   1.000
_cell.angle_alpha   90.00
_cell.angle_beta   90.00
_cell.angle_gamma   90.00
#
_symmetry.space_group_name_H-M   'P 1'
#
loop_
_entity.id
_entity.type
_entity.pdbx_description
1 polymer ?
#
loop_
_entity_poly.entity_id
_entity_poly.type
_entity_poly.pdbx_seq_one_letter_code
_entity_poly.pdbx_strand_id
1 'polypeptide(L)'
;MHNYNFDEIIDRRGSGDLKHDALKPRWGRDDLLPLWVADMDFATPPFIVEAMRKRLEHPIFGYTVTPEELWQSIINWQQSHHQWQVQRQWLTYIPGIVKGIGFVINVFTNPGDKVIIQPPVYHPFRLTPLANRREVVFNPLKRKADGYYDMDFDNLEAVCDEHCKLFVLCNPHNPAGQVWSKETLQRLADFCFERNIIVISDEI
;
A
#
# COMPACT_ATOMS: atom_id res chain seq x y z
N MET A 1 3.15 -8.42 -31.08
CA MET A 1 3.69 -8.33 -29.71
C MET A 1 4.61 -7.14 -29.67
N HIS A 2 4.43 -6.21 -28.76
CA HIS A 2 5.40 -5.14 -28.57
C HIS A 2 6.66 -5.75 -27.95
N ASN A 3 7.80 -5.61 -28.64
CA ASN A 3 9.08 -5.97 -28.03
C ASN A 3 9.49 -4.86 -27.09
N TYR A 4 9.42 -5.12 -25.79
CA TYR A 4 9.95 -4.22 -24.76
C TYR A 4 11.43 -4.53 -24.56
N ASN A 5 12.25 -3.48 -24.49
CA ASN A 5 13.67 -3.62 -24.17
C ASN A 5 13.87 -3.36 -22.68
N PHE A 6 14.01 -4.42 -21.90
CA PHE A 6 14.27 -4.34 -20.46
C PHE A 6 15.77 -4.19 -20.12
N ASP A 7 16.65 -4.26 -21.11
CA ASP A 7 18.09 -4.07 -20.93
C ASP A 7 18.52 -2.62 -21.21
N GLU A 8 17.59 -1.77 -21.66
CA GLU A 8 17.87 -0.35 -21.92
C GLU A 8 18.13 0.38 -20.60
N ILE A 9 19.31 1.00 -20.49
CA ILE A 9 19.65 1.85 -19.34
C ILE A 9 19.16 3.27 -19.60
N ILE A 10 18.17 3.70 -18.82
CA ILE A 10 17.62 5.05 -18.90
C ILE A 10 18.18 5.88 -17.74
N ASP A 11 18.93 6.94 -18.04
CA ASP A 11 19.43 7.85 -17.02
C ASP A 11 18.29 8.72 -16.49
N ARG A 12 17.98 8.58 -15.21
CA ARG A 12 16.90 9.29 -14.53
C ARG A 12 17.38 10.53 -13.77
N ARG A 13 18.69 10.76 -13.68
CA ARG A 13 19.25 11.92 -12.96
C ARG A 13 18.86 13.22 -13.64
N GLY A 14 18.50 14.21 -12.84
CA GLY A 14 18.05 15.52 -13.34
C GLY A 14 16.61 15.54 -13.86
N SER A 15 15.86 14.45 -13.74
CA SER A 15 14.44 14.37 -14.13
C SER A 15 13.45 14.82 -13.03
N GLY A 16 13.93 15.14 -11.84
CA GLY A 16 13.12 15.35 -10.65
C GLY A 16 12.73 14.03 -9.96
N ASP A 17 13.36 12.94 -10.35
CA ASP A 17 13.13 11.62 -9.80
C ASP A 17 13.57 11.51 -8.33
N LEU A 18 12.65 11.12 -7.46
CA LEU A 18 12.93 10.99 -6.03
C LEU A 18 14.02 9.95 -5.75
N LYS A 19 14.05 8.85 -6.51
CA LYS A 19 14.94 7.71 -6.30
C LYS A 19 16.41 8.06 -6.47
N HIS A 20 16.74 8.93 -7.43
CA HIS A 20 18.11 9.33 -7.77
C HIS A 20 18.43 10.77 -7.31
N ASP A 21 17.58 11.74 -7.64
CA ASP A 21 17.89 13.15 -7.39
C ASP A 21 17.85 13.53 -5.90
N ALA A 22 17.17 12.74 -5.07
CA ALA A 22 17.16 12.96 -3.63
C ALA A 22 18.35 12.30 -2.88
N LEU A 23 19.23 11.56 -3.55
CA LEU A 23 20.36 10.89 -2.90
C LEU A 23 21.27 11.90 -2.21
N LYS A 24 21.76 12.89 -2.95
CA LYS A 24 22.68 13.91 -2.42
C LYS A 24 22.07 14.76 -1.28
N PRO A 25 20.85 15.30 -1.42
CA PRO A 25 20.20 16.03 -0.33
C PRO A 25 19.97 15.20 0.94
N ARG A 26 19.73 13.91 0.82
CA ARG A 26 19.41 13.03 1.97
C ARG A 26 20.62 12.39 2.62
N TRP A 27 21.61 11.98 1.81
CA TRP A 27 22.76 11.19 2.30
C TRP A 27 24.12 11.82 1.99
N GLY A 28 24.16 13.03 1.43
CA GLY A 28 25.40 13.75 1.08
C GLY A 28 26.19 13.16 -0.10
N ARG A 29 25.66 12.12 -0.76
CA ARG A 29 26.29 11.38 -1.84
C ARG A 29 25.29 11.17 -3.00
N ASP A 30 25.78 11.18 -4.22
CA ASP A 30 25.00 10.97 -5.47
C ASP A 30 25.47 9.73 -6.27
N ASP A 31 26.49 9.03 -5.75
CA ASP A 31 27.07 7.82 -6.34
C ASP A 31 26.54 6.51 -5.73
N LEU A 32 25.47 6.59 -4.93
CA LEU A 32 24.85 5.42 -4.29
C LEU A 32 23.95 4.67 -5.30
N LEU A 33 23.94 3.32 -5.20
CA LEU A 33 22.92 2.52 -5.86
C LEU A 33 21.60 2.61 -5.08
N PRO A 34 20.54 3.20 -5.64
CA PRO A 34 19.28 3.38 -4.91
C PRO A 34 18.44 2.11 -4.91
N LEU A 35 18.17 1.57 -3.71
CA LEU A 35 17.33 0.38 -3.49
C LEU A 35 16.15 0.69 -2.54
N TRP A 36 15.70 1.94 -2.49
CA TRP A 36 14.77 2.43 -1.45
C TRP A 36 13.39 2.84 -1.95
N VAL A 37 13.25 3.22 -3.20
CA VAL A 37 11.96 3.55 -3.82
C VAL A 37 11.56 2.42 -4.76
N ALA A 38 10.32 1.95 -4.66
CA ALA A 38 9.83 0.79 -5.40
C ALA A 38 9.35 1.10 -6.83
N ASP A 39 9.65 2.27 -7.39
CA ASP A 39 9.39 2.54 -8.79
C ASP A 39 10.38 1.79 -9.70
N MET A 40 9.92 1.38 -10.86
CA MET A 40 10.74 0.63 -11.81
C MET A 40 11.63 1.56 -12.65
N ASP A 41 12.79 1.03 -13.06
CA ASP A 41 13.74 1.74 -13.93
C ASP A 41 13.52 1.45 -15.42
N PHE A 42 12.43 0.74 -15.77
CA PHE A 42 12.03 0.46 -17.14
C PHE A 42 11.17 1.57 -17.73
N ALA A 43 11.29 1.76 -19.05
CA ALA A 43 10.42 2.68 -19.77
C ALA A 43 8.94 2.32 -19.57
N THR A 44 8.11 3.33 -19.36
CA THR A 44 6.65 3.14 -19.34
C THR A 44 6.18 2.57 -20.68
N PRO A 45 5.31 1.55 -20.69
CA PRO A 45 4.80 0.95 -21.90
C PRO A 45 4.24 1.99 -22.89
N PRO A 46 4.58 1.91 -24.19
CA PRO A 46 4.19 2.92 -25.18
C PRO A 46 2.70 3.21 -25.26
N PHE A 47 1.84 2.21 -25.04
CA PHE A 47 0.39 2.39 -25.07
C PHE A 47 -0.13 3.29 -23.94
N ILE A 48 0.53 3.28 -22.77
CA ILE A 48 0.21 4.19 -21.66
C ILE A 48 0.61 5.62 -22.03
N VAL A 49 1.84 5.78 -22.55
CA VAL A 49 2.34 7.09 -22.98
C VAL A 49 1.45 7.68 -24.09
N GLU A 50 1.02 6.86 -25.03
CA GLU A 50 0.13 7.29 -26.12
C GLU A 50 -1.27 7.69 -25.62
N ALA A 51 -1.83 6.95 -24.67
CA ALA A 51 -3.09 7.33 -24.04
C ALA A 51 -2.99 8.69 -23.34
N MET A 52 -1.87 8.98 -22.68
CA MET A 52 -1.61 10.28 -22.05
C MET A 52 -1.48 11.39 -23.11
N ARG A 53 -0.74 11.17 -24.21
CA ARG A 53 -0.63 12.13 -25.32
C ARG A 53 -2.00 12.47 -25.90
N LYS A 54 -2.81 11.46 -26.18
CA LYS A 54 -4.19 11.63 -26.68
C LYS A 54 -5.03 12.47 -25.72
N ARG A 55 -4.88 12.26 -24.39
CA ARG A 55 -5.61 13.08 -23.41
C ARG A 55 -5.17 14.55 -23.45
N LEU A 56 -3.87 14.82 -23.71
CA LEU A 56 -3.31 16.16 -23.79
C LEU A 56 -3.76 16.94 -25.05
N GLU A 57 -4.27 16.29 -26.08
CA GLU A 57 -4.83 16.95 -27.26
C GLU A 57 -6.03 17.84 -26.90
N HIS A 58 -6.74 17.53 -25.82
CA HIS A 58 -7.79 18.37 -25.29
C HIS A 58 -7.18 19.35 -24.24
N PRO A 59 -7.06 20.65 -24.55
CA PRO A 59 -6.24 21.59 -23.78
C PRO A 59 -6.89 22.10 -22.47
N ILE A 60 -8.11 21.65 -22.15
CA ILE A 60 -8.81 22.08 -20.93
C ILE A 60 -8.70 20.98 -19.88
N PHE A 61 -8.06 21.33 -18.75
CA PHE A 61 -7.83 20.44 -17.60
C PHE A 61 -8.66 20.90 -16.40
N GLY A 62 -9.99 20.83 -16.56
CA GLY A 62 -10.92 21.18 -15.50
C GLY A 62 -11.31 19.98 -14.63
N TYR A 63 -12.42 20.12 -13.94
CA TYR A 63 -12.98 19.00 -13.16
C TYR A 63 -13.33 17.83 -14.08
N THR A 64 -12.96 16.63 -13.68
CA THR A 64 -13.13 15.41 -14.46
C THR A 64 -13.96 14.41 -13.67
N VAL A 65 -14.89 13.77 -14.32
CA VAL A 65 -15.59 12.58 -13.79
C VAL A 65 -14.77 11.34 -14.05
N THR A 66 -14.81 10.41 -13.13
CA THR A 66 -14.19 9.09 -13.34
C THR A 66 -15.03 8.31 -14.35
N PRO A 67 -14.45 7.90 -15.49
CA PRO A 67 -15.19 7.16 -16.51
C PRO A 67 -15.58 5.77 -15.99
N GLU A 68 -16.76 5.28 -16.43
CA GLU A 68 -17.27 3.96 -16.01
C GLU A 68 -16.35 2.81 -16.46
N GLU A 69 -15.65 2.99 -17.57
CA GLU A 69 -14.70 2.03 -18.12
C GLU A 69 -13.53 1.75 -17.15
N LEU A 70 -13.12 2.74 -16.34
CA LEU A 70 -12.10 2.52 -15.31
C LEU A 70 -12.62 1.54 -14.24
N TRP A 71 -13.84 1.75 -13.76
CA TRP A 71 -14.44 0.89 -12.75
C TRP A 71 -14.64 -0.53 -13.26
N GLN A 72 -15.13 -0.65 -14.50
CA GLN A 72 -15.30 -1.94 -15.13
C GLN A 72 -13.98 -2.66 -15.36
N SER A 73 -12.91 -1.93 -15.70
CA SER A 73 -11.56 -2.50 -15.84
C SER A 73 -11.06 -3.08 -14.52
N ILE A 74 -11.28 -2.38 -13.40
CA ILE A 74 -10.91 -2.85 -12.05
C ILE A 74 -11.72 -4.12 -11.72
N ILE A 75 -13.02 -4.11 -11.93
CA ILE A 75 -13.89 -5.27 -11.66
C ILE A 75 -13.46 -6.49 -12.49
N ASN A 76 -13.19 -6.28 -13.78
CA ASN A 76 -12.75 -7.34 -14.67
C ASN A 76 -11.38 -7.90 -14.26
N TRP A 77 -10.46 -7.03 -13.82
CA TRP A 77 -9.16 -7.44 -13.31
C TRP A 77 -9.30 -8.35 -12.09
N GLN A 78 -10.07 -7.93 -11.09
CA GLN A 78 -10.32 -8.71 -9.88
C GLN A 78 -10.96 -10.07 -10.21
N GLN A 79 -11.94 -10.08 -11.10
CA GLN A 79 -12.57 -11.32 -11.51
C GLN A 79 -11.62 -12.26 -12.24
N SER A 80 -10.80 -11.75 -13.18
CA SER A 80 -9.96 -12.59 -14.04
C SER A 80 -8.70 -13.10 -13.31
N HIS A 81 -8.13 -12.33 -12.39
CA HIS A 81 -6.88 -12.68 -11.72
C HIS A 81 -7.08 -13.29 -10.33
N HIS A 82 -8.16 -12.92 -9.64
CA HIS A 82 -8.41 -13.33 -8.26
C HIS A 82 -9.73 -14.07 -8.07
N GLN A 83 -10.52 -14.26 -9.13
CA GLN A 83 -11.85 -14.89 -9.08
C GLN A 83 -12.79 -14.20 -8.08
N TRP A 84 -12.59 -12.90 -7.87
CA TRP A 84 -13.34 -12.09 -6.94
C TRP A 84 -14.31 -11.16 -7.67
N GLN A 85 -15.60 -11.35 -7.43
CA GLN A 85 -16.68 -10.52 -7.99
C GLN A 85 -16.84 -9.23 -7.15
N VAL A 86 -16.09 -8.21 -7.50
CA VAL A 86 -16.22 -6.89 -6.89
C VAL A 86 -17.44 -6.16 -7.45
N GLN A 87 -18.23 -5.55 -6.58
CA GLN A 87 -19.35 -4.72 -6.99
C GLN A 87 -18.91 -3.26 -7.16
N ARG A 88 -19.48 -2.58 -8.17
CA ARG A 88 -19.19 -1.16 -8.46
C ARG A 88 -19.31 -0.26 -7.22
N GLN A 89 -20.31 -0.48 -6.39
CA GLN A 89 -20.60 0.32 -5.20
C GLN A 89 -19.56 0.15 -4.08
N TRP A 90 -18.71 -0.86 -4.15
CA TRP A 90 -17.61 -1.06 -3.20
C TRP A 90 -16.35 -0.28 -3.56
N LEU A 91 -16.31 0.26 -4.79
CA LEU A 91 -15.14 0.96 -5.31
C LEU A 91 -15.23 2.45 -5.06
N THR A 92 -14.22 2.99 -4.40
CA THR A 92 -14.05 4.42 -4.16
C THR A 92 -12.65 4.83 -4.57
N TYR A 93 -12.56 5.90 -5.38
CA TYR A 93 -11.27 6.48 -5.74
C TYR A 93 -10.73 7.34 -4.60
N ILE A 94 -9.46 7.11 -4.28
CA ILE A 94 -8.69 7.93 -3.34
C ILE A 94 -7.34 8.32 -3.95
N PRO A 95 -6.81 9.53 -3.67
CA PRO A 95 -5.55 10.00 -4.25
C PRO A 95 -4.34 9.49 -3.47
N GLY A 96 -4.17 8.16 -3.40
CA GLY A 96 -3.07 7.48 -2.75
C GLY A 96 -3.46 6.75 -1.46
N ILE A 97 -2.86 5.57 -1.27
CA ILE A 97 -3.25 4.61 -0.22
C ILE A 97 -3.00 5.15 1.20
N VAL A 98 -1.87 5.82 1.45
CA VAL A 98 -1.60 6.43 2.77
C VAL A 98 -2.70 7.42 3.18
N LYS A 99 -3.22 8.21 2.21
CA LYS A 99 -4.36 9.10 2.46
C LYS A 99 -5.64 8.30 2.71
N GLY A 100 -5.84 7.20 1.98
CA GLY A 100 -6.95 6.27 2.18
C GLY A 100 -6.97 5.69 3.59
N ILE A 101 -5.83 5.24 4.09
CA ILE A 101 -5.69 4.78 5.49
C ILE A 101 -6.12 5.90 6.45
N GLY A 102 -5.67 7.14 6.22
CA GLY A 102 -6.08 8.29 7.03
C GLY A 102 -7.59 8.55 7.00
N PHE A 103 -8.25 8.37 5.85
CA PHE A 103 -9.70 8.50 5.73
C PHE A 103 -10.42 7.41 6.51
N VAL A 104 -10.01 6.15 6.38
CA VAL A 104 -10.60 5.02 7.13
C VAL A 104 -10.44 5.24 8.64
N ILE A 105 -9.25 5.64 9.09
CA ILE A 105 -9.00 5.98 10.49
C ILE A 105 -9.99 7.04 10.99
N ASN A 106 -10.20 8.11 10.24
CA ASN A 106 -11.09 9.20 10.68
C ASN A 106 -12.57 8.84 10.63
N VAL A 107 -12.99 7.94 9.75
CA VAL A 107 -14.39 7.51 9.61
C VAL A 107 -14.76 6.47 10.68
N PHE A 108 -13.85 5.53 10.98
CA PHE A 108 -14.17 4.36 11.79
C PHE A 108 -13.62 4.42 13.22
N THR A 109 -12.90 5.46 13.59
CA THR A 109 -12.33 5.60 14.93
C THR A 109 -12.47 7.04 15.45
N ASN A 110 -12.28 7.19 16.76
CA ASN A 110 -12.23 8.47 17.45
C ASN A 110 -10.81 8.81 17.93
N PRO A 111 -10.47 10.07 18.21
CA PRO A 111 -9.23 10.40 18.89
C PRO A 111 -9.06 9.61 20.20
N GLY A 112 -7.90 8.99 20.38
CA GLY A 112 -7.61 8.11 21.52
C GLY A 112 -7.88 6.63 21.26
N ASP A 113 -8.63 6.26 20.22
CA ASP A 113 -8.73 4.86 19.79
C ASP A 113 -7.39 4.34 19.29
N LYS A 114 -7.23 3.01 19.30
CA LYS A 114 -5.98 2.34 19.00
C LYS A 114 -6.01 1.67 17.63
N VAL A 115 -4.87 1.75 16.95
CA VAL A 115 -4.61 1.13 15.65
C VAL A 115 -3.44 0.14 15.79
N ILE A 116 -3.68 -1.11 15.47
CA ILE A 116 -2.66 -2.19 15.56
C ILE A 116 -1.85 -2.23 14.27
N ILE A 117 -0.54 -2.31 14.40
CA ILE A 117 0.41 -2.51 13.29
C ILE A 117 1.47 -3.54 13.66
N GLN A 118 2.10 -4.15 12.66
CA GLN A 118 3.03 -5.27 12.83
C GLN A 118 4.47 -4.92 12.38
N PRO A 119 5.28 -4.21 13.21
CA PRO A 119 6.66 -3.92 12.85
C PRO A 119 7.56 -5.20 12.79
N PRO A 120 8.62 -5.13 11.91
CA PRO A 120 8.98 -4.04 11.02
C PRO A 120 7.97 -3.87 9.90
N VAL A 121 7.43 -2.65 9.68
CA VAL A 121 6.38 -2.40 8.69
C VAL A 121 6.57 -1.01 8.07
N TYR A 122 5.94 -0.78 6.95
CA TYR A 122 5.95 0.49 6.24
C TYR A 122 5.64 1.67 7.18
N HIS A 123 6.56 2.61 7.28
CA HIS A 123 6.53 3.65 8.31
C HIS A 123 5.26 4.53 8.33
N PRO A 124 4.54 4.79 7.23
CA PRO A 124 3.28 5.52 7.27
C PRO A 124 2.19 4.84 8.10
N PHE A 125 2.24 3.51 8.29
CA PHE A 125 1.26 2.82 9.13
C PHE A 125 1.35 3.26 10.60
N ARG A 126 2.52 3.72 11.05
CA ARG A 126 2.69 4.35 12.35
C ARG A 126 2.36 5.84 12.32
N LEU A 127 2.85 6.55 11.31
CA LEU A 127 2.77 8.01 11.28
C LEU A 127 1.33 8.51 11.04
N THR A 128 0.56 7.81 10.20
CA THR A 128 -0.80 8.22 9.85
C THR A 128 -1.76 8.18 11.04
N PRO A 129 -1.84 7.09 11.86
CA PRO A 129 -2.67 7.10 13.07
C PRO A 129 -2.26 8.19 14.05
N LEU A 130 -0.97 8.35 14.32
CA LEU A 130 -0.46 9.37 15.25
C LEU A 130 -0.81 10.80 14.79
N ALA A 131 -0.63 11.10 13.50
CA ALA A 131 -1.02 12.39 12.92
C ALA A 131 -2.52 12.67 13.04
N ASN A 132 -3.34 11.63 13.13
CA ASN A 132 -4.78 11.71 13.32
C ASN A 132 -5.22 11.54 14.80
N ARG A 133 -4.29 11.66 15.75
CA ARG A 133 -4.56 11.57 17.20
C ARG A 133 -5.12 10.22 17.65
N ARG A 134 -4.70 9.12 16.99
CA ARG A 134 -4.94 7.75 17.42
C ARG A 134 -3.67 7.19 18.05
N GLU A 135 -3.83 6.26 18.96
CA GLU A 135 -2.72 5.54 19.53
C GLU A 135 -2.30 4.38 18.62
N VAL A 136 -1.03 4.03 18.65
CA VAL A 136 -0.49 2.90 17.88
C VAL A 136 -0.14 1.78 18.83
N VAL A 137 -0.72 0.61 18.60
CA VAL A 137 -0.39 -0.63 19.28
C VAL A 137 0.54 -1.45 18.40
N PHE A 138 1.67 -1.84 18.95
CA PHE A 138 2.65 -2.66 18.25
C PHE A 138 2.43 -4.13 18.55
N ASN A 139 2.23 -4.92 17.50
CA ASN A 139 2.31 -6.37 17.50
C ASN A 139 3.52 -6.80 16.65
N PRO A 140 4.75 -6.80 17.19
CA PRO A 140 5.94 -7.09 16.42
C PRO A 140 5.91 -8.49 15.81
N LEU A 141 6.37 -8.60 14.56
CA LEU A 141 6.53 -9.87 13.91
C LEU A 141 7.66 -10.69 14.55
N LYS A 142 7.47 -12.00 14.64
CA LYS A 142 8.51 -12.94 15.09
C LYS A 142 9.39 -13.35 13.91
N ARG A 143 10.69 -13.03 13.97
CA ARG A 143 11.65 -13.48 12.97
C ARG A 143 12.02 -14.93 13.19
N LYS A 144 11.91 -15.74 12.14
CA LYS A 144 12.29 -17.15 12.14
C LYS A 144 13.78 -17.34 11.82
N ALA A 145 14.28 -18.55 12.08
CA ALA A 145 15.66 -18.91 11.78
C ALA A 145 15.99 -18.91 10.28
N ASP A 146 15.00 -19.14 9.43
CA ASP A 146 15.10 -19.09 7.96
C ASP A 146 15.08 -17.64 7.40
N GLY A 147 14.93 -16.65 8.26
CA GLY A 147 14.90 -15.23 7.89
C GLY A 147 13.52 -14.68 7.58
N TYR A 148 12.51 -15.52 7.45
CA TYR A 148 11.11 -15.10 7.28
C TYR A 148 10.50 -14.67 8.62
N TYR A 149 9.26 -14.17 8.55
CA TYR A 149 8.55 -13.69 9.73
C TYR A 149 7.23 -14.43 9.91
N ASP A 150 6.80 -14.55 11.16
CA ASP A 150 5.47 -15.01 11.55
C ASP A 150 4.73 -13.90 12.31
N MET A 151 3.40 -13.90 12.25
CA MET A 151 2.57 -13.07 13.13
C MET A 151 2.61 -13.64 14.55
N ASP A 152 2.83 -12.77 15.52
CA ASP A 152 2.80 -13.15 16.94
C ASP A 152 1.38 -13.01 17.50
N PHE A 153 0.59 -14.05 17.39
CA PHE A 153 -0.78 -14.03 17.90
C PHE A 153 -0.87 -14.03 19.44
N ASP A 154 0.13 -14.58 20.14
CA ASP A 154 0.15 -14.54 21.61
C ASP A 154 0.39 -13.10 22.08
N ASN A 155 1.32 -12.41 21.43
CA ASN A 155 1.51 -10.98 21.68
C ASN A 155 0.30 -10.16 21.25
N LEU A 156 -0.34 -10.48 20.11
CA LEU A 156 -1.53 -9.80 19.63
C LEU A 156 -2.66 -9.86 20.66
N GLU A 157 -2.89 -11.06 21.26
CA GLU A 157 -3.83 -11.22 22.37
C GLU A 157 -3.46 -10.35 23.57
N ALA A 158 -2.19 -10.34 23.94
CA ALA A 158 -1.71 -9.63 25.14
C ALA A 158 -1.78 -8.09 25.02
N VAL A 159 -1.62 -7.53 23.81
CA VAL A 159 -1.60 -6.08 23.59
C VAL A 159 -2.94 -5.49 23.15
N CYS A 160 -3.87 -6.34 22.74
CA CYS A 160 -5.18 -5.91 22.27
C CYS A 160 -6.13 -5.68 23.44
N ASP A 161 -6.74 -4.51 23.48
CA ASP A 161 -7.80 -4.16 24.44
C ASP A 161 -9.06 -3.63 23.70
N GLU A 162 -10.06 -3.23 24.47
CA GLU A 162 -11.34 -2.73 23.94
C GLU A 162 -11.24 -1.41 23.16
N HIS A 163 -10.11 -0.70 23.26
CA HIS A 163 -9.83 0.53 22.51
C HIS A 163 -9.21 0.25 21.14
N CYS A 164 -8.76 -0.98 20.86
CA CYS A 164 -8.28 -1.39 19.56
C CYS A 164 -9.44 -1.48 18.56
N LYS A 165 -9.45 -0.58 17.55
CA LYS A 165 -10.55 -0.46 16.58
C LYS A 165 -10.15 -0.81 15.15
N LEU A 166 -8.88 -0.65 14.83
CA LEU A 166 -8.34 -0.92 13.51
C LEU A 166 -7.09 -1.78 13.59
N PHE A 167 -6.93 -2.65 12.60
CA PHE A 167 -5.71 -3.39 12.31
C PHE A 167 -5.25 -3.03 10.89
N VAL A 168 -4.01 -2.61 10.69
CA VAL A 168 -3.45 -2.35 9.37
C VAL A 168 -2.60 -3.55 8.96
N LEU A 169 -3.15 -4.37 8.08
CA LEU A 169 -2.48 -5.51 7.47
C LEU A 169 -1.67 -5.05 6.26
N CYS A 170 -0.41 -5.50 6.17
CA CYS A 170 0.44 -5.36 4.99
C CYS A 170 0.57 -6.73 4.31
N ASN A 171 0.08 -6.87 3.08
CA ASN A 171 0.11 -8.13 2.33
C ASN A 171 0.04 -7.91 0.82
N PRO A 172 1.14 -8.07 0.06
CA PRO A 172 2.49 -8.52 0.47
C PRO A 172 3.15 -7.61 1.49
N HIS A 173 3.92 -8.19 2.41
CA HIS A 173 4.44 -7.44 3.55
C HIS A 173 5.70 -6.64 3.21
N ASN A 174 5.65 -5.33 3.42
CA ASN A 174 6.78 -4.42 3.31
C ASN A 174 7.25 -3.97 4.72
N PRO A 175 8.53 -4.17 5.13
CA PRO A 175 9.68 -4.59 4.32
C PRO A 175 10.02 -6.10 4.39
N ALA A 176 9.20 -6.95 5.00
CA ALA A 176 9.53 -8.37 5.18
C ALA A 176 9.63 -9.16 3.87
N GLY A 177 9.04 -8.66 2.78
CA GLY A 177 9.12 -9.26 1.45
C GLY A 177 8.44 -10.63 1.36
N GLN A 178 7.30 -10.79 2.03
CA GLN A 178 6.57 -12.06 2.05
C GLN A 178 5.06 -11.87 1.92
N VAL A 179 4.39 -12.92 1.50
CA VAL A 179 2.93 -13.06 1.45
C VAL A 179 2.49 -13.99 2.58
N TRP A 180 1.44 -13.59 3.31
CA TRP A 180 0.90 -14.39 4.39
C TRP A 180 0.14 -15.60 3.87
N SER A 181 0.24 -16.73 4.58
CA SER A 181 -0.54 -17.92 4.24
C SER A 181 -2.03 -17.71 4.50
N LYS A 182 -2.85 -18.48 3.80
CA LYS A 182 -4.31 -18.44 3.98
C LYS A 182 -4.71 -18.73 5.44
N GLU A 183 -4.02 -19.67 6.09
CA GLU A 183 -4.24 -20.05 7.47
C GLU A 183 -3.93 -18.89 8.42
N THR A 184 -2.83 -18.18 8.19
CA THR A 184 -2.45 -16.99 8.97
C THR A 184 -3.48 -15.87 8.78
N LEU A 185 -3.90 -15.61 7.54
CA LEU A 185 -4.90 -14.60 7.25
C LEU A 185 -6.27 -14.96 7.84
N GLN A 186 -6.67 -16.24 7.81
CA GLN A 186 -7.92 -16.68 8.42
C GLN A 186 -7.89 -16.48 9.93
N ARG A 187 -6.80 -16.88 10.59
CA ARG A 187 -6.63 -16.68 12.04
C ARG A 187 -6.69 -15.20 12.43
N LEU A 188 -6.07 -14.33 11.62
CA LEU A 188 -6.16 -12.89 11.84
C LEU A 188 -7.59 -12.35 11.65
N ALA A 189 -8.27 -12.81 10.61
CA ALA A 189 -9.65 -12.41 10.33
C ALA A 189 -10.59 -12.81 11.48
N ASP A 190 -10.47 -14.05 11.97
CA ASP A 190 -11.26 -14.56 13.10
C ASP A 190 -10.99 -13.75 14.37
N PHE A 191 -9.71 -13.48 14.68
CA PHE A 191 -9.30 -12.64 15.80
C PHE A 191 -9.93 -11.24 15.74
N CYS A 192 -9.84 -10.60 14.58
CA CYS A 192 -10.38 -9.24 14.39
C CYS A 192 -11.91 -9.23 14.43
N PHE A 193 -12.55 -10.23 13.83
CA PHE A 193 -14.01 -10.35 13.81
C PHE A 193 -14.60 -10.52 15.22
N GLU A 194 -14.04 -11.41 16.03
CA GLU A 194 -14.47 -11.66 17.41
C GLU A 194 -14.38 -10.40 18.30
N ARG A 195 -13.46 -9.47 17.96
CA ARG A 195 -13.21 -8.24 18.73
C ARG A 195 -13.76 -6.98 18.10
N ASN A 196 -14.52 -7.11 17.00
CA ASN A 196 -15.05 -5.98 16.23
C ASN A 196 -13.94 -4.99 15.78
N ILE A 197 -12.78 -5.52 15.38
CA ILE A 197 -11.67 -4.76 14.83
C ILE A 197 -11.79 -4.74 13.31
N ILE A 198 -11.79 -3.55 12.71
CA ILE A 198 -11.81 -3.38 11.26
C ILE A 198 -10.39 -3.60 10.73
N VAL A 199 -10.26 -4.42 9.69
CA VAL A 199 -8.98 -4.65 9.01
C VAL A 199 -8.87 -3.75 7.78
N ILE A 200 -7.80 -2.97 7.71
CA ILE A 200 -7.35 -2.30 6.49
C ILE A 200 -6.29 -3.20 5.86
N SER A 201 -6.56 -3.76 4.68
CA SER A 201 -5.58 -4.54 3.93
C SER A 201 -4.90 -3.65 2.90
N ASP A 202 -3.62 -3.37 3.12
CA ASP A 202 -2.75 -2.71 2.14
C ASP A 202 -2.09 -3.79 1.27
N GLU A 203 -2.44 -3.77 -0.01
CA GLU A 203 -2.06 -4.78 -1.01
C GLU A 203 -1.22 -4.19 -2.15
N ILE A 204 -0.46 -3.12 -1.86
CA ILE A 204 0.50 -2.53 -2.80
C ILE A 204 1.75 -3.41 -2.97
#